data_49677ebdc773f86d0f6a9815567dc7cc
#
_entry.id   49677ebdc773f86d0f6a9815567dc7cc
#
_cell.length_a   1.000
_cell.length_b   1.000
_cell.length_c   1.000
_cell.angle_alpha   90.00
_cell.angle_beta   90.00
_cell.angle_gamma   90.00
#
_symmetry.space_group_name_H-M   'P 1'
#
loop_
_entity.id
_entity.type
_entity.pdbx_description
1 polymer ?
#
loop_
_entity_poly.entity_id
_entity_poly.type
_entity_poly.pdbx_seq_one_letter_code
_entity_poly.pdbx_strand_id
1 'polypeptide(L)'
;MRTKLCTTAVGLVSALLFTAGCSGATSGSGGASVDPAKLKLTDTTPKASGAATTVNWLVEQEPATLDMDAQGGSSTRTVLANVCERLLLLEPDMTTAPRLAEKAEYTGDKKLVLTLRDDVTFHDGARMTADDVVWSLKRHARPEMNESDEYEDVDTIAKTGANQVTITFKKPSALFTKALAGDAGIIMERKAVEKQGDDFGTPGHPDACSGPYRLKSWNSGSSLTIERTADYWDKSVRPLTKEVVFRWASGSALVNSISTGAADGAYLTATGPAAVLSKKKGVRAYYGQSTTAWSLSPTKGGALGDARLRRALSLAMDREGIAKSGFNGLAEPWATPVGPGAWGYEKAAFQKAQKELERSTAYTASPSADDIDRAKKLVERAGAPSKPIVVSSDGSESQTVITNAVRGAAQKIGLKVTVKTIASSRYDEFFSDPGSRNGFDLIPVDWYISKADPAGFYDNGISGNANNWLGYSDKGYDALVGKAQQTIDDRERAKLVIDAQTKFADDAVWIPLVQVPSVMVLRDKYTGPPASMVSMYYPWAADLGTKKG
;
A
#
# COMPACT_ATOMS: atom_id res chain seq x y z
N MET A 1 0.13 43.95 -52.29
CA MET A 1 1.06 45.06 -52.57
C MET A 1 2.34 44.79 -51.83
N ARG A 2 3.30 44.29 -52.58
CA ARG A 2 4.63 44.85 -52.86
C ARG A 2 5.50 45.03 -51.61
N THR A 3 6.45 44.13 -51.41
CA THR A 3 7.85 44.06 -51.91
C THR A 3 8.81 45.02 -51.24
N LYS A 4 9.89 44.50 -50.66
CA LYS A 4 11.31 44.52 -51.07
C LYS A 4 12.17 44.16 -49.86
N LEU A 5 12.93 43.05 -49.82
CA LEU A 5 14.29 42.78 -50.37
C LEU A 5 15.32 43.94 -50.25
N CYS A 6 16.43 43.59 -49.56
CA CYS A 6 17.83 43.86 -49.88
C CYS A 6 18.71 43.20 -48.80
N THR A 7 19.41 42.19 -49.02
CA THR A 7 20.68 41.73 -49.66
C THR A 7 21.96 42.48 -49.26
N THR A 8 22.94 41.59 -48.94
CA THR A 8 24.44 41.65 -49.08
C THR A 8 25.21 42.37 -47.98
N ALA A 9 26.34 41.92 -47.50
CA ALA A 9 27.45 41.13 -48.04
C ALA A 9 28.38 40.63 -46.91
N VAL A 10 28.95 39.39 -46.99
CA VAL A 10 30.35 39.01 -47.23
C VAL A 10 31.43 39.56 -46.29
N GLY A 11 32.17 38.66 -45.65
CA GLY A 11 33.50 38.99 -45.18
C GLY A 11 34.12 38.00 -44.20
N LEU A 12 34.91 37.09 -44.75
CA LEU A 12 36.20 36.50 -44.34
C LEU A 12 36.37 35.57 -43.15
N VAL A 13 36.78 34.44 -43.50
CA VAL A 13 37.56 33.33 -42.93
C VAL A 13 38.67 33.74 -41.93
N SER A 14 38.69 33.05 -40.78
CA SER A 14 39.93 32.73 -40.11
C SER A 14 39.78 31.35 -39.42
N ALA A 15 40.48 30.38 -39.97
CA ALA A 15 40.64 29.02 -39.44
C ALA A 15 41.57 29.08 -38.23
N LEU A 16 41.11 28.57 -37.08
CA LEU A 16 41.98 28.15 -35.98
C LEU A 16 41.61 26.73 -35.59
N LEU A 17 42.54 25.84 -35.90
CA LEU A 17 42.58 24.45 -35.49
C LEU A 17 42.69 24.40 -33.94
N PHE A 18 41.68 23.90 -33.26
CA PHE A 18 41.83 23.40 -31.91
C PHE A 18 41.51 21.90 -31.89
N THR A 19 42.49 21.15 -31.48
CA THR A 19 42.48 19.72 -31.27
C THR A 19 41.39 19.28 -30.30
N ALA A 20 40.53 18.42 -30.74
CA ALA A 20 39.46 17.79 -29.96
C ALA A 20 40.06 16.82 -28.95
N GLY A 21 39.97 17.19 -27.67
CA GLY A 21 40.03 16.25 -26.55
C GLY A 21 38.62 15.76 -26.28
N CYS A 22 38.28 14.56 -26.75
CA CYS A 22 37.06 13.87 -26.34
C CYS A 22 37.23 13.37 -24.90
N SER A 23 36.88 14.19 -23.91
CA SER A 23 36.50 13.69 -22.62
C SER A 23 34.97 13.54 -22.63
N GLY A 24 34.53 12.29 -22.76
CA GLY A 24 33.13 11.92 -22.60
C GLY A 24 32.64 12.29 -21.20
N ALA A 25 31.98 13.43 -21.11
CA ALA A 25 31.14 13.73 -19.97
C ALA A 25 29.89 12.84 -20.07
N THR A 26 29.95 11.65 -19.47
CA THR A 26 28.75 10.95 -19.06
C THR A 26 28.03 11.86 -18.05
N SER A 27 27.03 12.59 -18.51
CA SER A 27 26.03 13.22 -17.66
C SER A 27 25.21 12.13 -17.00
N GLY A 28 25.81 11.45 -16.02
CA GLY A 28 25.07 10.67 -15.06
C GLY A 28 24.23 11.65 -14.23
N SER A 29 22.94 11.68 -14.47
CA SER A 29 21.98 12.19 -13.49
C SER A 29 22.11 11.28 -12.26
N GLY A 30 23.04 11.59 -11.38
CA GLY A 30 23.22 10.93 -10.09
C GLY A 30 21.98 11.20 -9.26
N GLY A 31 20.92 10.43 -9.48
CA GLY A 31 19.77 10.40 -8.62
C GLY A 31 20.22 10.17 -7.19
N ALA A 32 19.60 10.85 -6.25
CA ALA A 32 19.89 10.74 -4.84
C ALA A 32 19.50 9.34 -4.33
N SER A 33 20.35 8.33 -4.50
CA SER A 33 20.11 6.99 -3.96
C SER A 33 20.48 6.90 -2.49
N VAL A 34 19.68 6.16 -1.73
CA VAL A 34 19.97 5.72 -0.37
C VAL A 34 20.72 4.39 -0.47
N ASP A 35 21.66 4.15 0.46
CA ASP A 35 22.33 2.86 0.57
C ASP A 35 21.35 1.84 1.21
N PRO A 36 20.88 0.81 0.50
CA PRO A 36 19.91 -0.15 1.03
C PRO A 36 20.39 -0.85 2.30
N ALA A 37 21.70 -1.07 2.44
CA ALA A 37 22.29 -1.68 3.63
C ALA A 37 22.13 -0.83 4.91
N LYS A 38 21.78 0.45 4.76
CA LYS A 38 21.53 1.39 5.85
C LYS A 38 20.03 1.63 6.09
N LEU A 39 19.17 1.03 5.29
CA LEU A 39 17.74 1.12 5.48
C LEU A 39 17.34 0.32 6.71
N LYS A 40 16.94 1.01 7.77
CA LYS A 40 16.42 0.37 8.97
C LYS A 40 14.92 0.61 9.06
N LEU A 41 14.15 -0.45 8.91
CA LEU A 41 12.71 -0.36 9.15
C LEU A 41 12.44 -0.10 10.63
N THR A 42 11.50 0.81 10.91
CA THR A 42 11.03 1.12 12.25
C THR A 42 9.50 1.23 12.25
N ASP A 43 8.86 0.60 13.20
CA ASP A 43 7.40 0.68 13.33
C ASP A 43 6.99 1.98 14.01
N THR A 44 7.83 2.48 14.93
CA THR A 44 7.55 3.69 15.73
C THR A 44 8.69 4.70 15.62
N THR A 45 8.38 5.97 15.88
CA THR A 45 9.37 7.02 16.10
C THR A 45 9.49 7.34 17.60
N PRO A 46 10.54 8.06 18.04
CA PRO A 46 10.65 8.45 19.44
C PRO A 46 9.41 9.21 19.91
N LYS A 47 8.92 8.90 21.11
CA LYS A 47 7.75 9.57 21.70
C LYS A 47 7.93 11.08 21.73
N ALA A 48 6.88 11.81 21.35
CA ALA A 48 6.83 13.25 21.53
C ALA A 48 6.71 13.60 23.01
N SER A 49 7.24 14.75 23.40
CA SER A 49 7.20 15.23 24.77
C SER A 49 6.77 16.69 24.90
N GLY A 50 6.72 17.43 23.80
CA GLY A 50 6.29 18.81 23.74
C GLY A 50 5.05 18.99 22.90
N ALA A 51 4.23 19.98 23.27
CA ALA A 51 3.00 20.31 22.55
C ALA A 51 3.31 21.04 21.22
N ALA A 52 2.37 20.96 20.29
CA ALA A 52 2.33 21.77 19.08
C ALA A 52 0.96 22.42 18.93
N THR A 53 0.93 23.70 18.52
CA THR A 53 -0.35 24.37 18.25
C THR A 53 -0.94 23.92 16.93
N THR A 54 -0.14 23.99 15.88
CA THR A 54 -0.55 23.61 14.53
C THR A 54 0.58 22.87 13.84
N VAL A 55 0.23 21.77 13.15
CA VAL A 55 1.13 21.02 12.28
C VAL A 55 0.53 20.98 10.88
N ASN A 56 1.31 21.39 9.88
CA ASN A 56 0.90 21.32 8.47
C ASN A 56 1.34 19.97 7.89
N TRP A 57 0.39 19.14 7.51
CA TRP A 57 0.61 17.81 6.96
C TRP A 57 0.24 17.74 5.49
N LEU A 58 1.07 17.12 4.68
CA LEU A 58 0.73 16.92 3.27
C LEU A 58 0.13 15.53 3.04
N VAL A 59 -0.91 15.52 2.23
CA VAL A 59 -1.44 14.35 1.54
C VAL A 59 -1.32 14.57 0.03
N GLU A 60 -1.28 13.52 -0.77
CA GLU A 60 -0.98 13.66 -2.20
C GLU A 60 -2.08 14.33 -3.00
N GLN A 61 -3.33 14.15 -2.59
CA GLN A 61 -4.51 14.76 -3.20
C GLN A 61 -5.56 15.11 -2.15
N GLU A 62 -6.48 15.99 -2.50
CA GLU A 62 -7.67 16.24 -1.67
C GLU A 62 -8.46 14.95 -1.46
N PRO A 63 -8.88 14.61 -0.22
CA PRO A 63 -9.86 13.55 -0.02
C PRO A 63 -11.10 13.77 -0.88
N ALA A 64 -11.54 12.76 -1.61
CA ALA A 64 -12.77 12.86 -2.39
C ALA A 64 -14.00 12.96 -1.48
N THR A 65 -13.94 12.26 -0.36
CA THR A 65 -14.95 12.25 0.70
C THR A 65 -14.32 11.82 2.01
N LEU A 66 -14.96 12.10 3.13
CA LEU A 66 -14.69 11.50 4.45
C LEU A 66 -15.69 10.39 4.80
N ASP A 67 -16.45 9.92 3.84
CA ASP A 67 -17.26 8.70 3.94
C ASP A 67 -16.53 7.52 3.28
N MET A 68 -15.94 6.64 4.09
CA MET A 68 -15.18 5.48 3.59
C MET A 68 -16.05 4.50 2.81
N ASP A 69 -17.33 4.43 3.10
CA ASP A 69 -18.25 3.55 2.38
C ASP A 69 -18.55 4.05 0.96
N ALA A 70 -18.54 5.37 0.77
CA ALA A 70 -18.75 5.96 -0.55
C ALA A 70 -17.51 5.85 -1.43
N GLN A 71 -16.32 6.15 -0.88
CA GLN A 71 -15.06 6.05 -1.61
C GLN A 71 -13.86 6.03 -0.68
N GLY A 72 -12.99 5.02 -0.83
CA GLY A 72 -11.71 4.93 -0.17
C GLY A 72 -10.59 5.67 -0.91
N GLY A 73 -9.47 5.87 -0.20
CA GLY A 73 -8.25 6.44 -0.76
C GLY A 73 -7.21 6.71 0.33
N SER A 74 -5.92 6.72 -0.01
CA SER A 74 -4.84 6.92 0.98
C SER A 74 -4.94 8.27 1.70
N SER A 75 -5.29 9.34 1.00
CA SER A 75 -5.49 10.67 1.60
C SER A 75 -6.67 10.68 2.57
N THR A 76 -7.81 10.07 2.19
CA THR A 76 -8.98 9.92 3.06
C THR A 76 -8.63 9.12 4.31
N ARG A 77 -7.99 7.95 4.15
CA ARG A 77 -7.57 7.09 5.27
C ARG A 77 -6.61 7.80 6.22
N THR A 78 -5.62 8.55 5.70
CA THR A 78 -4.67 9.32 6.51
C THR A 78 -5.36 10.37 7.41
N VAL A 79 -6.44 10.97 6.95
CA VAL A 79 -7.26 11.89 7.75
C VAL A 79 -8.14 11.12 8.73
N LEU A 80 -8.94 10.17 8.23
CA LEU A 80 -9.94 9.42 9.03
C LEU A 80 -9.32 8.52 10.10
N ALA A 81 -8.07 8.11 9.96
CA ALA A 81 -7.35 7.41 11.00
C ALA A 81 -7.33 8.15 12.34
N ASN A 82 -7.42 9.49 12.32
CA ASN A 82 -7.40 10.34 13.51
C ASN A 82 -8.79 10.75 13.98
N VAL A 83 -9.79 10.69 13.10
CA VAL A 83 -11.14 11.19 13.33
C VAL A 83 -12.10 10.07 13.70
N CYS A 84 -12.04 8.95 12.98
CA CYS A 84 -12.95 7.82 13.15
C CYS A 84 -12.23 6.61 13.75
N GLU A 85 -12.84 6.03 14.77
CA GLU A 85 -12.33 4.83 15.40
C GLU A 85 -12.96 3.57 14.82
N ARG A 86 -12.26 2.48 15.06
CA ARG A 86 -12.60 1.13 14.58
C ARG A 86 -12.92 0.21 15.76
N LEU A 87 -13.58 -0.90 15.49
CA LEU A 87 -13.86 -1.89 16.53
C LEU A 87 -12.57 -2.47 17.13
N LEU A 88 -11.59 -2.74 16.29
CA LEU A 88 -10.25 -3.14 16.70
C LEU A 88 -9.22 -2.13 16.21
N LEU A 89 -8.05 -2.09 16.82
CA LEU A 89 -6.95 -1.21 16.46
C LEU A 89 -5.87 -2.02 15.74
N LEU A 90 -5.37 -1.50 14.63
CA LEU A 90 -4.12 -1.97 14.04
C LEU A 90 -2.98 -1.20 14.70
N GLU A 91 -2.09 -1.90 15.41
CA GLU A 91 -0.96 -1.33 16.13
C GLU A 91 0.21 -0.98 15.17
N PRO A 92 1.12 -0.08 15.58
CA PRO A 92 2.27 0.29 14.75
C PRO A 92 3.11 -0.88 14.26
N ASP A 93 3.15 -2.00 14.99
CA ASP A 93 3.85 -3.22 14.62
C ASP A 93 2.99 -4.17 13.76
N MET A 94 1.84 -3.71 13.29
CA MET A 94 0.87 -4.44 12.45
C MET A 94 0.09 -5.54 13.18
N THR A 95 0.18 -5.65 14.51
CA THR A 95 -0.69 -6.53 15.29
C THR A 95 -2.06 -5.90 15.54
N THR A 96 -3.05 -6.72 15.86
CA THR A 96 -4.42 -6.25 16.14
C THR A 96 -4.66 -6.22 17.65
N ALA A 97 -5.25 -5.13 18.16
CA ALA A 97 -5.59 -4.93 19.57
C ALA A 97 -7.06 -4.51 19.75
N PRO A 98 -7.64 -4.66 20.94
CA PRO A 98 -8.94 -4.10 21.28
C PRO A 98 -9.00 -2.57 21.11
N ARG A 99 -10.18 -2.05 20.66
CA ARG A 99 -10.42 -0.60 20.63
C ARG A 99 -11.85 -0.28 21.08
N LEU A 100 -12.81 0.02 20.17
CA LEU A 100 -14.22 0.22 20.52
C LEU A 100 -14.88 -1.08 21.00
N ALA A 101 -14.39 -2.23 20.52
CA ALA A 101 -14.65 -3.53 21.14
C ALA A 101 -13.52 -3.86 22.14
N GLU A 102 -13.88 -4.10 23.40
CA GLU A 102 -12.95 -4.60 24.43
C GLU A 102 -12.53 -6.03 24.16
N LYS A 103 -13.43 -6.81 23.53
CA LYS A 103 -13.19 -8.20 23.15
C LYS A 103 -13.84 -8.51 21.80
N ALA A 104 -13.17 -9.35 21.04
CA ALA A 104 -13.67 -9.95 19.81
C ALA A 104 -13.32 -11.44 19.84
N GLU A 105 -14.27 -12.29 20.23
CA GLU A 105 -14.03 -13.69 20.54
C GLU A 105 -14.89 -14.61 19.66
N TYR A 106 -14.25 -15.54 18.99
CA TYR A 106 -14.97 -16.59 18.28
C TYR A 106 -15.57 -17.60 19.26
N THR A 107 -16.86 -17.85 19.14
CA THR A 107 -17.58 -18.92 19.84
C THR A 107 -17.90 -20.02 18.85
N GLY A 108 -17.06 -21.04 18.77
CA GLY A 108 -17.00 -21.92 17.62
C GLY A 108 -16.36 -21.19 16.43
N ASP A 109 -16.48 -21.76 15.24
CA ASP A 109 -15.79 -21.28 14.03
C ASP A 109 -16.61 -20.28 13.17
N LYS A 110 -17.93 -20.19 13.43
CA LYS A 110 -18.87 -19.38 12.62
C LYS A 110 -19.55 -18.26 13.39
N LYS A 111 -19.12 -17.94 14.59
CA LYS A 111 -19.77 -16.93 15.43
C LYS A 111 -18.73 -16.08 16.12
N LEU A 112 -18.69 -14.81 15.80
CA LEU A 112 -17.88 -13.78 16.46
C LEU A 112 -18.73 -12.97 17.40
N VAL A 113 -18.33 -12.89 18.66
CA VAL A 113 -18.99 -12.06 19.69
C VAL A 113 -18.09 -10.88 20.01
N LEU A 114 -18.63 -9.68 19.83
CA LEU A 114 -17.99 -8.42 20.18
C LEU A 114 -18.56 -7.93 21.52
N THR A 115 -17.69 -7.71 22.50
CA THR A 115 -18.04 -6.99 23.74
C THR A 115 -17.61 -5.54 23.55
N LEU A 116 -18.56 -4.62 23.56
CA LEU A 116 -18.32 -3.20 23.29
C LEU A 116 -18.00 -2.46 24.59
N ARG A 117 -17.20 -1.42 24.49
CA ARG A 117 -17.01 -0.43 25.54
C ARG A 117 -18.34 0.30 25.81
N ASP A 118 -18.53 0.74 27.04
CA ASP A 118 -19.72 1.47 27.48
C ASP A 118 -19.45 2.96 27.79
N ASP A 119 -18.18 3.40 27.64
CA ASP A 119 -17.70 4.75 27.94
C ASP A 119 -17.43 5.61 26.69
N VAL A 120 -17.64 5.07 25.49
CA VAL A 120 -17.37 5.78 24.23
C VAL A 120 -18.43 6.85 23.95
N THR A 121 -17.97 8.04 23.55
CA THR A 121 -18.82 9.13 23.06
C THR A 121 -18.39 9.59 21.68
N PHE A 122 -19.35 9.88 20.82
CA PHE A 122 -19.14 10.56 19.55
C PHE A 122 -18.79 12.04 19.73
N HIS A 123 -18.35 12.70 18.68
CA HIS A 123 -17.89 14.11 18.75
C HIS A 123 -18.99 15.10 19.10
N ASP A 124 -20.24 14.77 18.91
CA ASP A 124 -21.40 15.58 19.32
C ASP A 124 -21.82 15.34 20.79
N GLY A 125 -21.18 14.38 21.47
CA GLY A 125 -21.45 14.00 22.87
C GLY A 125 -22.43 12.85 23.03
N ALA A 126 -23.01 12.29 21.94
CA ALA A 126 -23.86 11.11 22.01
C ALA A 126 -23.04 9.88 22.43
N ARG A 127 -23.64 8.99 23.25
CA ARG A 127 -22.99 7.72 23.60
C ARG A 127 -23.10 6.73 22.46
N MET A 128 -22.00 6.04 22.17
CA MET A 128 -22.01 4.89 21.26
C MET A 128 -22.84 3.75 21.86
N THR A 129 -23.66 3.15 21.05
CA THR A 129 -24.51 2.01 21.43
C THR A 129 -24.26 0.80 20.52
N ALA A 130 -24.70 -0.38 20.96
CA ALA A 130 -24.67 -1.56 20.11
C ALA A 130 -25.54 -1.40 18.84
N ASP A 131 -26.53 -0.51 18.85
CA ASP A 131 -27.37 -0.21 17.69
C ASP A 131 -26.58 0.59 16.62
N ASP A 132 -25.70 1.52 17.03
CA ASP A 132 -24.80 2.24 16.13
C ASP A 132 -23.80 1.29 15.48
N VAL A 133 -23.24 0.37 16.28
CA VAL A 133 -22.31 -0.67 15.77
C VAL A 133 -23.01 -1.57 14.76
N VAL A 134 -24.19 -2.12 15.08
CA VAL A 134 -24.95 -2.97 14.14
C VAL A 134 -25.31 -2.20 12.87
N TRP A 135 -25.68 -0.94 12.99
CA TRP A 135 -26.03 -0.10 11.85
C TRP A 135 -24.80 0.16 10.97
N SER A 136 -23.65 0.54 11.55
CA SER A 136 -22.40 0.79 10.81
C SER A 136 -21.94 -0.44 10.04
N LEU A 137 -21.86 -1.61 10.71
CA LEU A 137 -21.45 -2.85 10.06
C LEU A 137 -22.44 -3.29 8.95
N LYS A 138 -23.74 -3.09 9.15
CA LYS A 138 -24.74 -3.35 8.10
C LYS A 138 -24.65 -2.36 6.95
N ARG A 139 -24.21 -1.12 7.19
CA ARG A 139 -23.98 -0.14 6.13
C ARG A 139 -22.79 -0.56 5.28
N HIS A 140 -21.66 -0.90 5.89
CA HIS A 140 -20.48 -1.43 5.20
C HIS A 140 -20.80 -2.67 4.34
N ALA A 141 -21.68 -3.53 4.84
CA ALA A 141 -22.09 -4.77 4.16
C ALA A 141 -23.00 -4.59 2.93
N ARG A 142 -23.45 -3.38 2.61
CA ARG A 142 -24.29 -3.14 1.43
C ARG A 142 -23.47 -3.31 0.14
N PRO A 143 -24.00 -3.97 -0.91
CA PRO A 143 -23.23 -4.27 -2.12
C PRO A 143 -22.64 -3.05 -2.85
N GLU A 144 -23.27 -1.87 -2.68
CA GLU A 144 -22.81 -0.62 -3.28
C GLU A 144 -21.70 0.07 -2.49
N MET A 145 -21.36 -0.41 -1.28
CA MET A 145 -20.38 0.21 -0.40
C MET A 145 -18.98 -0.34 -0.64
N ASN A 146 -17.98 0.51 -0.40
CA ASN A 146 -16.58 0.22 -0.69
C ASN A 146 -16.01 -0.99 0.07
N GLU A 147 -16.53 -1.29 1.26
CA GLU A 147 -16.04 -2.38 2.12
C GLU A 147 -16.93 -3.64 2.08
N SER A 148 -17.86 -3.72 1.13
CA SER A 148 -18.87 -4.80 1.05
C SER A 148 -18.26 -6.20 0.85
N ASP A 149 -17.13 -6.30 0.16
CA ASP A 149 -16.39 -7.54 -0.06
C ASP A 149 -15.91 -8.19 1.25
N GLU A 150 -15.58 -7.39 2.27
CA GLU A 150 -15.19 -7.90 3.58
C GLU A 150 -16.35 -8.64 4.30
N TYR A 151 -17.57 -8.40 3.88
CA TYR A 151 -18.79 -8.94 4.48
C TYR A 151 -19.44 -10.10 3.68
N GLU A 152 -18.83 -10.58 2.60
CA GLU A 152 -19.39 -11.63 1.74
C GLU A 152 -19.79 -12.91 2.52
N ASP A 153 -18.96 -13.29 3.50
CA ASP A 153 -19.19 -14.48 4.33
C ASP A 153 -20.06 -14.22 5.55
N VAL A 154 -20.45 -12.98 5.81
CA VAL A 154 -21.35 -12.64 6.93
C VAL A 154 -22.77 -13.10 6.58
N ASP A 155 -23.39 -13.81 7.53
CA ASP A 155 -24.78 -14.24 7.49
C ASP A 155 -25.69 -13.26 8.24
N THR A 156 -25.37 -12.97 9.52
CA THR A 156 -26.13 -12.02 10.32
C THR A 156 -25.24 -11.11 11.17
N ILE A 157 -25.73 -9.89 11.42
CA ILE A 157 -25.16 -8.95 12.38
C ILE A 157 -26.29 -8.53 13.31
N ALA A 158 -26.19 -8.85 14.60
CA ALA A 158 -27.28 -8.63 15.56
C ALA A 158 -26.76 -8.13 16.91
N LYS A 159 -27.52 -7.22 17.52
CA LYS A 159 -27.37 -6.87 18.94
C LYS A 159 -27.86 -8.04 19.78
N THR A 160 -27.00 -8.54 20.66
CA THR A 160 -27.30 -9.70 21.53
C THR A 160 -27.24 -9.35 23.02
N GLY A 161 -26.88 -8.11 23.35
CA GLY A 161 -26.88 -7.56 24.70
C GLY A 161 -26.81 -6.05 24.69
N ALA A 162 -26.81 -5.42 25.84
CA ALA A 162 -26.69 -3.96 25.95
C ALA A 162 -25.41 -3.46 25.25
N ASN A 163 -24.27 -4.11 25.54
CA ASN A 163 -22.96 -3.80 24.98
C ASN A 163 -22.39 -5.02 24.21
N GLN A 164 -23.25 -5.78 23.52
CA GLN A 164 -22.83 -6.97 22.81
C GLN A 164 -23.44 -7.03 21.43
N VAL A 165 -22.58 -7.30 20.43
CA VAL A 165 -22.94 -7.58 19.04
C VAL A 165 -22.42 -8.94 18.65
N THR A 166 -23.26 -9.74 18.02
CA THR A 166 -22.88 -11.04 17.49
C THR A 166 -22.97 -11.03 15.97
N ILE A 167 -21.91 -11.53 15.35
CA ILE A 167 -21.81 -11.72 13.90
C ILE A 167 -21.75 -13.21 13.66
N THR A 168 -22.63 -13.72 12.77
CA THR A 168 -22.58 -15.11 12.32
C THR A 168 -22.11 -15.18 10.88
N PHE A 169 -21.46 -16.27 10.52
CA PHE A 169 -20.87 -16.46 9.20
C PHE A 169 -21.45 -17.69 8.49
N LYS A 170 -21.60 -17.62 7.18
CA LYS A 170 -21.95 -18.74 6.30
C LYS A 170 -20.93 -19.86 6.36
N LYS A 171 -19.63 -19.48 6.40
CA LYS A 171 -18.46 -20.34 6.62
C LYS A 171 -17.50 -19.65 7.59
N PRO A 172 -16.57 -20.36 8.24
CA PRO A 172 -15.58 -19.72 9.12
C PRO A 172 -14.83 -18.62 8.39
N SER A 173 -14.56 -17.49 9.06
CA SER A 173 -13.86 -16.33 8.49
C SER A 173 -12.78 -15.83 9.44
N ALA A 174 -11.54 -16.29 9.23
CA ALA A 174 -10.39 -15.92 10.07
C ALA A 174 -9.93 -14.47 9.83
N LEU A 175 -10.19 -13.94 8.64
CA LEU A 175 -9.73 -12.61 8.25
C LEU A 175 -10.64 -11.48 8.73
N PHE A 176 -11.86 -11.79 9.13
CA PHE A 176 -12.86 -10.77 9.47
C PHE A 176 -12.44 -9.89 10.66
N THR A 177 -11.83 -10.47 11.69
CA THR A 177 -11.28 -9.67 12.81
C THR A 177 -10.15 -8.73 12.35
N LYS A 178 -9.39 -9.10 11.33
CA LYS A 178 -8.38 -8.21 10.74
C LYS A 178 -9.04 -7.07 9.95
N ALA A 179 -10.13 -7.35 9.22
CA ALA A 179 -10.93 -6.33 8.55
C ALA A 179 -11.54 -5.33 9.53
N LEU A 180 -11.96 -5.78 10.74
CA LEU A 180 -12.49 -4.88 11.79
C LEU A 180 -11.45 -3.93 12.39
N ALA A 181 -10.16 -4.13 12.16
CA ALA A 181 -9.09 -3.18 12.47
C ALA A 181 -8.79 -2.23 11.29
N GLY A 182 -9.36 -2.50 10.11
CA GLY A 182 -9.34 -1.69 8.91
C GLY A 182 -10.60 -0.83 8.74
N ASP A 183 -10.89 -0.45 7.52
CA ASP A 183 -12.01 0.45 7.21
C ASP A 183 -13.37 -0.20 7.43
N ALA A 184 -13.48 -1.51 7.24
CA ALA A 184 -14.68 -2.30 7.53
C ALA A 184 -15.09 -2.29 9.03
N GLY A 185 -14.22 -1.85 9.92
CA GLY A 185 -14.50 -1.74 11.36
C GLY A 185 -14.81 -0.34 11.85
N ILE A 186 -14.90 0.66 10.98
CA ILE A 186 -15.23 2.05 11.35
C ILE A 186 -16.65 2.10 11.91
N ILE A 187 -16.80 2.78 13.07
CA ILE A 187 -18.10 2.99 13.70
C ILE A 187 -18.49 4.46 13.63
N MET A 188 -19.71 4.70 13.15
CA MET A 188 -20.28 6.02 12.95
C MET A 188 -21.56 6.16 13.78
N GLU A 189 -21.85 7.38 14.20
CA GLU A 189 -23.13 7.70 14.82
C GLU A 189 -24.25 7.64 13.78
N ARG A 190 -25.14 6.66 13.93
CA ARG A 190 -26.25 6.44 13.01
C ARG A 190 -27.08 7.69 12.76
N LYS A 191 -27.51 8.38 13.82
CA LYS A 191 -28.38 9.55 13.71
C LYS A 191 -27.73 10.71 12.98
N ALA A 192 -26.42 10.92 13.19
CA ALA A 192 -25.67 11.98 12.53
C ALA A 192 -25.54 11.71 11.03
N VAL A 193 -25.23 10.47 10.64
CA VAL A 193 -25.14 10.08 9.22
C VAL A 193 -26.51 10.14 8.54
N GLU A 194 -27.57 9.55 9.15
CA GLU A 194 -28.92 9.56 8.58
C GLU A 194 -29.47 11.00 8.43
N LYS A 195 -29.13 11.92 9.34
CA LYS A 195 -29.53 13.32 9.27
C LYS A 195 -28.85 14.06 8.10
N GLN A 196 -27.61 13.73 7.78
CA GLN A 196 -26.86 14.35 6.69
C GLN A 196 -27.19 13.74 5.31
N GLY A 197 -27.61 12.46 5.30
CA GLY A 197 -27.93 11.76 4.05
C GLY A 197 -26.75 11.74 3.09
N ASP A 198 -26.97 12.13 1.85
CA ASP A 198 -25.97 12.14 0.76
C ASP A 198 -24.85 13.20 0.96
N ASP A 199 -25.06 14.16 1.85
CA ASP A 199 -24.06 15.17 2.18
C ASP A 199 -23.02 14.70 3.20
N PHE A 200 -23.22 13.53 3.83
CA PHE A 200 -22.26 12.98 4.79
C PHE A 200 -20.88 12.78 4.14
N GLY A 201 -19.85 13.21 4.85
CA GLY A 201 -18.46 13.10 4.37
C GLY A 201 -18.06 14.14 3.34
N THR A 202 -18.91 15.13 3.04
CA THR A 202 -18.61 16.22 2.10
C THR A 202 -18.17 17.52 2.81
N PRO A 203 -17.51 18.46 2.11
CA PRO A 203 -17.10 19.74 2.70
C PRO A 203 -18.28 20.53 3.31
N GLY A 204 -18.05 21.06 4.51
CA GLY A 204 -19.06 21.84 5.24
C GLY A 204 -19.96 21.02 6.16
N HIS A 205 -19.83 19.70 6.14
CA HIS A 205 -20.61 18.80 7.01
C HIS A 205 -19.74 18.24 8.14
N PRO A 206 -20.28 18.08 9.38
CA PRO A 206 -19.52 17.51 10.50
C PRO A 206 -19.28 16.02 10.29
N ASP A 207 -18.24 15.49 10.92
CA ASP A 207 -18.05 14.05 11.03
C ASP A 207 -19.07 13.41 12.00
N ALA A 208 -19.16 12.08 11.99
CA ALA A 208 -20.04 11.29 12.85
C ALA A 208 -19.24 10.26 13.66
N CYS A 209 -18.06 10.63 14.11
CA CYS A 209 -17.03 9.74 14.64
C CYS A 209 -16.72 9.99 16.13
N SER A 210 -15.80 9.20 16.69
CA SER A 210 -15.47 9.17 18.12
C SER A 210 -13.98 9.38 18.42
N GLY A 211 -13.16 9.69 17.43
CA GLY A 211 -11.69 9.69 17.52
C GLY A 211 -11.06 10.80 18.35
N PRO A 212 -9.74 10.72 18.59
CA PRO A 212 -9.03 11.74 19.38
C PRO A 212 -8.95 13.11 18.70
N TYR A 213 -9.27 13.18 17.42
CA TYR A 213 -9.47 14.42 16.65
C TYR A 213 -10.84 14.41 16.00
N ARG A 214 -11.41 15.62 15.81
CA ARG A 214 -12.65 15.85 15.07
C ARG A 214 -12.41 16.77 13.88
N LEU A 215 -13.26 16.71 12.88
CA LEU A 215 -13.24 17.63 11.75
C LEU A 215 -13.58 19.04 12.24
N LYS A 216 -12.66 19.99 12.03
CA LYS A 216 -12.88 21.41 12.33
C LYS A 216 -13.38 22.17 11.12
N SER A 217 -12.76 21.98 9.97
CA SER A 217 -13.15 22.63 8.72
C SER A 217 -12.58 21.89 7.52
N TRP A 218 -13.31 21.93 6.42
CA TRP A 218 -12.86 21.49 5.12
C TRP A 218 -13.17 22.55 4.09
N ASN A 219 -12.12 23.24 3.61
CA ASN A 219 -12.19 24.24 2.55
C ASN A 219 -11.74 23.58 1.24
N SER A 220 -12.69 23.10 0.44
CA SER A 220 -12.41 22.38 -0.81
C SER A 220 -11.46 23.15 -1.71
N GLY A 221 -10.53 22.44 -2.34
CA GLY A 221 -9.45 23.01 -3.16
C GLY A 221 -8.30 23.65 -2.37
N SER A 222 -8.35 23.71 -1.02
CA SER A 222 -7.36 24.43 -0.22
C SER A 222 -6.81 23.67 0.98
N SER A 223 -7.67 23.25 1.93
CA SER A 223 -7.22 22.61 3.17
C SER A 223 -8.34 21.91 3.91
N LEU A 224 -7.97 20.92 4.71
CA LEU A 224 -8.81 20.26 5.69
C LEU A 224 -8.12 20.35 7.05
N THR A 225 -8.84 20.76 8.09
CA THR A 225 -8.30 20.88 9.44
C THR A 225 -9.01 19.96 10.39
N ILE A 226 -8.25 19.18 11.16
CA ILE A 226 -8.75 18.45 12.31
C ILE A 226 -8.21 19.09 13.59
N GLU A 227 -9.02 19.08 14.65
CA GLU A 227 -8.63 19.60 15.95
C GLU A 227 -8.79 18.53 17.04
N ARG A 228 -7.96 18.61 18.07
CA ARG A 228 -8.00 17.69 19.21
C ARG A 228 -9.38 17.74 19.85
N THR A 229 -10.00 16.57 20.06
CA THR A 229 -11.27 16.42 20.78
C THR A 229 -11.06 16.74 22.27
N ALA A 230 -11.74 17.77 22.78
CA ALA A 230 -11.53 18.26 24.15
C ALA A 230 -11.93 17.21 25.20
N ASP A 231 -13.10 16.60 25.00
CA ASP A 231 -13.69 15.62 25.91
C ASP A 231 -13.60 14.19 25.38
N TYR A 232 -12.47 13.88 24.71
CA TYR A 232 -12.23 12.55 24.17
C TYR A 232 -12.43 11.48 25.26
N TRP A 233 -13.18 10.44 24.95
CA TRP A 233 -13.60 9.41 25.90
C TRP A 233 -12.42 8.66 26.53
N ASP A 234 -11.39 8.31 25.74
CA ASP A 234 -10.19 7.62 26.23
C ASP A 234 -9.21 8.59 26.89
N LYS A 235 -9.32 8.70 28.21
CA LYS A 235 -8.47 9.61 29.00
C LYS A 235 -6.99 9.19 29.07
N SER A 236 -6.66 7.98 28.63
CA SER A 236 -5.26 7.51 28.55
C SER A 236 -4.53 8.12 27.36
N VAL A 237 -5.23 8.47 26.29
CA VAL A 237 -4.69 9.14 25.11
C VAL A 237 -4.70 10.66 25.32
N ARG A 238 -3.52 11.26 25.24
CA ARG A 238 -3.35 12.72 25.44
C ARG A 238 -2.65 13.34 24.24
N PRO A 239 -3.39 13.70 23.18
CA PRO A 239 -2.80 14.31 21.98
C PRO A 239 -2.06 15.60 22.32
N LEU A 240 -0.80 15.71 21.90
CA LEU A 240 0.05 16.89 22.16
C LEU A 240 -0.15 17.99 21.12
N THR A 241 -0.56 17.64 19.92
CA THR A 241 -0.84 18.59 18.83
C THR A 241 -2.29 19.07 18.93
N LYS A 242 -2.52 20.38 18.92
CA LYS A 242 -3.86 20.94 19.00
C LYS A 242 -4.62 20.81 17.68
N GLU A 243 -3.96 21.14 16.56
CA GLU A 243 -4.56 21.13 15.22
C GLU A 243 -3.61 20.55 14.21
N VAL A 244 -4.15 19.74 13.28
CA VAL A 244 -3.43 19.30 12.07
C VAL A 244 -4.16 19.86 10.85
N VAL A 245 -3.41 20.60 10.03
CA VAL A 245 -3.91 21.19 8.79
C VAL A 245 -3.38 20.37 7.63
N PHE A 246 -4.27 19.64 6.98
CA PHE A 246 -3.95 18.90 5.76
C PHE A 246 -4.02 19.83 4.55
N ARG A 247 -3.01 19.69 3.69
CA ARG A 247 -2.95 20.29 2.36
C ARG A 247 -2.52 19.21 1.37
N TRP A 248 -2.77 19.41 0.11
CA TRP A 248 -2.42 18.44 -0.92
C TRP A 248 -1.33 18.94 -1.83
N ALA A 249 -0.34 18.10 -2.02
CA ALA A 249 0.76 18.30 -2.95
C ALA A 249 1.44 16.96 -3.25
N SER A 250 1.90 16.78 -4.47
CA SER A 250 2.65 15.59 -4.90
C SER A 250 3.94 16.00 -5.63
N GLY A 251 4.83 15.03 -5.87
CA GLY A 251 6.06 15.22 -6.64
C GLY A 251 6.94 16.37 -6.14
N SER A 252 7.37 17.25 -7.02
CA SER A 252 8.26 18.38 -6.71
C SER A 252 7.61 19.43 -5.80
N ALA A 253 6.30 19.63 -5.88
CA ALA A 253 5.57 20.56 -5.03
C ALA A 253 5.60 20.11 -3.57
N LEU A 254 5.42 18.80 -3.31
CA LEU A 254 5.57 18.20 -1.98
C LEU A 254 7.00 18.40 -1.46
N VAL A 255 8.01 18.05 -2.26
CA VAL A 255 9.43 18.20 -1.87
C VAL A 255 9.76 19.65 -1.51
N ASN A 256 9.29 20.62 -2.30
CA ASN A 256 9.52 22.04 -2.05
C ASN A 256 8.82 22.50 -0.76
N SER A 257 7.56 22.10 -0.53
CA SER A 257 6.79 22.50 0.65
C SER A 257 7.44 22.02 1.94
N ILE A 258 7.90 20.76 2.00
CA ILE A 258 8.63 20.21 3.16
C ILE A 258 10.01 20.91 3.31
N SER A 259 10.74 21.10 2.20
CA SER A 259 12.10 21.68 2.22
C SER A 259 12.12 23.13 2.72
N THR A 260 11.11 23.94 2.35
CA THR A 260 10.97 25.34 2.76
C THR A 260 10.35 25.51 4.15
N GLY A 261 9.70 24.46 4.68
CA GLY A 261 8.98 24.52 5.94
C GLY A 261 7.55 25.03 5.82
N ALA A 262 7.01 25.11 4.61
CA ALA A 262 5.59 25.36 4.39
C ALA A 262 4.71 24.17 4.86
N ALA A 263 5.30 22.98 4.87
CA ALA A 263 4.71 21.79 5.49
C ALA A 263 5.70 21.13 6.47
N ASP A 264 5.16 20.43 7.45
CA ASP A 264 5.90 19.83 8.56
C ASP A 264 6.13 18.33 8.38
N GLY A 265 5.26 17.63 7.67
CA GLY A 265 5.39 16.19 7.44
C GLY A 265 4.46 15.66 6.35
N ALA A 266 4.71 14.42 5.94
CA ALA A 266 3.89 13.66 5.01
C ALA A 266 4.16 12.16 5.14
N TYR A 267 3.16 11.32 4.88
CA TYR A 267 3.35 9.94 4.45
C TYR A 267 3.45 9.92 2.93
N LEU A 268 4.42 9.19 2.40
CA LEU A 268 4.74 9.19 0.98
C LEU A 268 4.38 7.84 0.35
N THR A 269 3.76 7.87 -0.81
CA THR A 269 3.51 6.68 -1.64
C THR A 269 4.65 6.40 -2.62
N ALA A 270 5.44 7.44 -2.97
CA ALA A 270 6.56 7.35 -3.90
C ALA A 270 7.92 7.51 -3.22
N THR A 271 8.91 6.72 -3.66
CA THR A 271 10.28 6.74 -3.10
C THR A 271 11.14 7.91 -3.58
N GLY A 272 10.87 8.49 -4.75
CA GLY A 272 11.62 9.61 -5.29
C GLY A 272 11.68 10.83 -4.36
N PRO A 273 10.54 11.38 -3.90
CA PRO A 273 10.50 12.44 -2.90
C PRO A 273 11.24 12.09 -1.61
N ALA A 274 11.13 10.84 -1.12
CA ALA A 274 11.81 10.38 0.08
C ALA A 274 13.34 10.45 -0.05
N ALA A 275 13.88 9.99 -1.17
CA ALA A 275 15.31 10.01 -1.44
C ALA A 275 15.90 11.43 -1.48
N VAL A 276 15.13 12.40 -1.99
CA VAL A 276 15.52 13.81 -1.99
C VAL A 276 15.44 14.40 -0.59
N LEU A 277 14.31 14.20 0.10
CA LEU A 277 14.05 14.80 1.42
C LEU A 277 14.94 14.23 2.53
N SER A 278 15.33 12.95 2.45
CA SER A 278 16.25 12.33 3.41
C SER A 278 17.62 13.01 3.51
N LYS A 279 18.02 13.77 2.48
CA LYS A 279 19.28 14.54 2.43
C LYS A 279 19.12 16.01 2.83
N LYS A 280 17.90 16.47 3.10
CA LYS A 280 17.63 17.86 3.47
C LYS A 280 17.89 18.10 4.96
N LYS A 281 18.67 19.14 5.26
CA LYS A 281 18.89 19.57 6.65
C LYS A 281 17.55 19.95 7.29
N GLY A 282 17.31 19.49 8.50
CA GLY A 282 16.09 19.79 9.25
C GLY A 282 14.87 18.94 8.87
N VAL A 283 15.09 17.88 8.07
CA VAL A 283 14.07 16.87 7.69
C VAL A 283 14.62 15.48 7.98
N ARG A 284 13.78 14.59 8.47
CA ARG A 284 14.06 13.15 8.62
C ARG A 284 13.09 12.34 7.80
N ALA A 285 13.60 11.30 7.15
CA ALA A 285 12.80 10.22 6.61
C ALA A 285 12.86 9.02 7.57
N TYR A 286 11.70 8.41 7.78
CA TYR A 286 11.52 7.18 8.53
C TYR A 286 10.91 6.14 7.60
N TYR A 287 11.33 4.90 7.75
CA TYR A 287 10.96 3.79 6.88
C TYR A 287 10.31 2.71 7.73
N GLY A 288 9.06 2.40 7.45
CA GLY A 288 8.28 1.44 8.24
C GLY A 288 7.83 0.24 7.42
N GLN A 289 7.23 -0.72 8.09
CA GLN A 289 6.69 -1.91 7.42
C GLN A 289 5.51 -1.54 6.51
N SER A 290 5.45 -2.22 5.36
CA SER A 290 4.37 -2.11 4.38
C SER A 290 3.91 -3.50 3.95
N THR A 291 2.65 -3.64 3.57
CA THR A 291 2.13 -4.86 2.95
C THR A 291 2.49 -4.95 1.47
N THR A 292 2.89 -3.84 0.86
CA THR A 292 3.12 -3.71 -0.58
C THR A 292 4.43 -4.34 -1.01
N ALA A 293 4.37 -5.18 -2.04
CA ALA A 293 5.53 -5.64 -2.79
C ALA A 293 5.26 -5.53 -4.28
N TRP A 294 6.21 -4.96 -5.02
CA TRP A 294 6.13 -4.93 -6.48
C TRP A 294 6.39 -6.31 -7.06
N SER A 295 5.56 -6.69 -7.99
CA SER A 295 5.59 -7.98 -8.67
C SER A 295 5.23 -7.81 -10.15
N LEU A 296 5.46 -8.87 -10.93
CA LEU A 296 4.93 -9.00 -12.28
C LEU A 296 3.81 -10.03 -12.23
N SER A 297 2.61 -9.63 -12.63
CA SER A 297 1.45 -10.52 -12.77
C SER A 297 1.33 -10.96 -14.24
N PRO A 298 1.47 -12.26 -14.55
CA PRO A 298 1.18 -12.80 -15.87
C PRO A 298 -0.33 -12.81 -16.13
N THR A 299 -0.73 -12.76 -17.41
CA THR A 299 -2.13 -12.77 -17.82
C THR A 299 -2.52 -14.08 -18.50
N LYS A 300 -3.81 -14.41 -18.43
CA LYS A 300 -4.39 -15.62 -19.03
C LYS A 300 -4.31 -15.57 -20.57
N GLY A 301 -3.86 -16.69 -21.15
CA GLY A 301 -3.74 -16.83 -22.60
C GLY A 301 -2.57 -16.08 -23.21
N GLY A 302 -1.74 -15.44 -22.39
CA GLY A 302 -0.53 -14.76 -22.81
C GLY A 302 0.66 -15.71 -23.08
N ALA A 303 1.76 -15.14 -23.56
CA ALA A 303 3.00 -15.85 -23.89
C ALA A 303 3.65 -16.57 -22.69
N LEU A 304 3.26 -16.21 -21.45
CA LEU A 304 3.80 -16.74 -20.21
C LEU A 304 2.87 -17.76 -19.52
N GLY A 305 2.04 -18.47 -20.27
CA GLY A 305 1.19 -19.56 -19.75
C GLY A 305 1.99 -20.73 -19.13
N ASP A 306 3.17 -21.04 -19.69
CA ASP A 306 4.05 -22.08 -19.16
C ASP A 306 4.87 -21.61 -17.96
N ALA A 307 4.74 -22.30 -16.82
CA ALA A 307 5.48 -21.98 -15.59
C ALA A 307 7.00 -22.00 -15.77
N ARG A 308 7.54 -22.80 -16.68
CA ARG A 308 8.97 -22.84 -16.98
C ARG A 308 9.47 -21.52 -17.56
N LEU A 309 8.66 -20.85 -18.41
CA LEU A 309 8.99 -19.53 -18.96
C LEU A 309 8.95 -18.46 -17.86
N ARG A 310 7.96 -18.51 -16.96
CA ARG A 310 7.87 -17.59 -15.84
C ARG A 310 9.03 -17.73 -14.86
N ARG A 311 9.41 -18.98 -14.54
CA ARG A 311 10.61 -19.30 -13.72
C ARG A 311 11.90 -18.83 -14.40
N ALA A 312 12.03 -19.04 -15.72
CA ALA A 312 13.18 -18.57 -16.47
C ALA A 312 13.32 -17.05 -16.41
N LEU A 313 12.21 -16.34 -16.61
CA LEU A 313 12.20 -14.88 -16.50
C LEU A 313 12.55 -14.44 -15.06
N SER A 314 11.98 -15.07 -14.04
CA SER A 314 12.26 -14.77 -12.62
C SER A 314 13.75 -14.92 -12.29
N LEU A 315 14.40 -16.00 -12.76
CA LEU A 315 15.83 -16.24 -12.53
C LEU A 315 16.75 -15.25 -13.27
N ALA A 316 16.28 -14.63 -14.34
CA ALA A 316 17.05 -13.65 -15.08
C ALA A 316 16.83 -12.20 -14.60
N MET A 317 15.88 -11.96 -13.65
CA MET A 317 15.56 -10.61 -13.15
C MET A 317 16.64 -10.09 -12.21
N ASP A 318 17.13 -8.88 -12.49
CA ASP A 318 18.02 -8.13 -11.60
C ASP A 318 17.21 -7.29 -10.63
N ARG A 319 16.84 -7.88 -9.49
CA ARG A 319 16.05 -7.24 -8.46
C ARG A 319 16.83 -6.16 -7.70
N GLU A 320 18.13 -6.34 -7.50
CA GLU A 320 19.00 -5.32 -6.92
C GLU A 320 19.08 -4.08 -7.81
N GLY A 321 19.22 -4.29 -9.13
CA GLY A 321 19.19 -3.19 -10.10
C GLY A 321 17.87 -2.45 -10.10
N ILE A 322 16.73 -3.17 -9.99
CA ILE A 322 15.40 -2.58 -9.86
C ILE A 322 15.29 -1.77 -8.56
N ALA A 323 15.67 -2.34 -7.42
CA ALA A 323 15.61 -1.66 -6.11
C ALA A 323 16.43 -0.37 -6.12
N LYS A 324 17.62 -0.41 -6.67
CA LYS A 324 18.54 0.73 -6.75
C LYS A 324 18.04 1.83 -7.69
N SER A 325 17.62 1.47 -8.89
CA SER A 325 17.34 2.43 -9.96
C SER A 325 15.87 2.86 -10.01
N GLY A 326 14.92 1.95 -9.75
CA GLY A 326 13.48 2.22 -9.79
C GLY A 326 12.92 2.77 -8.48
N PHE A 327 13.64 2.53 -7.37
CA PHE A 327 13.17 2.90 -6.03
C PHE A 327 14.21 3.68 -5.22
N ASN A 328 15.20 4.26 -5.90
CA ASN A 328 16.23 5.11 -5.29
C ASN A 328 17.01 4.44 -4.13
N GLY A 329 17.11 3.11 -4.14
CA GLY A 329 17.72 2.31 -3.08
C GLY A 329 16.86 2.19 -1.82
N LEU A 330 15.58 2.60 -1.86
CA LEU A 330 14.64 2.49 -0.72
C LEU A 330 13.83 1.18 -0.73
N ALA A 331 14.05 0.32 -1.71
CA ALA A 331 13.45 -1.01 -1.77
C ALA A 331 14.52 -2.08 -1.59
N GLU A 332 14.10 -3.28 -1.28
CA GLU A 332 14.97 -4.46 -1.20
C GLU A 332 14.43 -5.59 -2.09
N PRO A 333 15.30 -6.43 -2.68
CA PRO A 333 14.89 -7.63 -3.38
C PRO A 333 14.01 -8.51 -2.50
N TRP A 334 12.91 -9.04 -3.07
CA TRP A 334 11.91 -9.74 -2.30
C TRP A 334 11.39 -10.98 -3.02
N ALA A 335 11.14 -12.08 -2.28
CA ALA A 335 10.78 -13.36 -2.87
C ALA A 335 9.28 -13.68 -2.82
N THR A 336 8.46 -12.84 -2.17
CA THR A 336 7.00 -13.01 -2.10
C THR A 336 6.28 -11.77 -2.64
N PRO A 337 5.03 -11.90 -3.12
CA PRO A 337 4.26 -10.76 -3.59
C PRO A 337 3.65 -9.92 -2.47
N VAL A 338 3.98 -10.22 -1.21
CA VAL A 338 3.44 -9.58 -0.02
C VAL A 338 4.58 -9.08 0.85
N GLY A 339 4.55 -7.81 1.25
CA GLY A 339 5.55 -7.22 2.13
C GLY A 339 5.38 -7.62 3.60
N PRO A 340 6.40 -7.36 4.46
CA PRO A 340 6.43 -7.82 5.85
C PRO A 340 5.34 -7.20 6.73
N GLY A 341 4.73 -6.10 6.34
CA GLY A 341 3.57 -5.51 7.01
C GLY A 341 2.33 -6.41 7.03
N ALA A 342 2.27 -7.40 6.13
CA ALA A 342 1.22 -8.40 6.16
C ALA A 342 1.37 -9.44 7.29
N TRP A 343 2.53 -9.51 7.94
CA TRP A 343 2.78 -10.50 8.99
C TRP A 343 2.28 -9.99 10.36
N GLY A 344 0.98 -9.80 10.50
CA GLY A 344 0.34 -9.34 11.74
C GLY A 344 0.31 -10.37 12.87
N TYR A 345 0.73 -11.61 12.58
CA TYR A 345 0.82 -12.74 13.52
C TYR A 345 1.94 -13.69 13.08
N GLU A 346 2.42 -14.56 13.95
CA GLU A 346 3.48 -15.57 13.65
C GLU A 346 4.63 -15.04 12.78
N LYS A 347 5.06 -13.80 12.97
CA LYS A 347 6.07 -13.06 12.18
C LYS A 347 7.34 -13.86 11.95
N ALA A 348 7.82 -14.57 12.97
CA ALA A 348 9.04 -15.37 12.88
C ALA A 348 8.91 -16.53 11.88
N ALA A 349 7.72 -17.15 11.79
CA ALA A 349 7.46 -18.22 10.84
C ALA A 349 7.46 -17.70 9.40
N PHE A 350 6.77 -16.60 9.14
CA PHE A 350 6.76 -15.94 7.82
C PHE A 350 8.15 -15.44 7.40
N GLN A 351 8.91 -14.83 8.33
CA GLN A 351 10.27 -14.40 8.06
C GLN A 351 11.21 -15.57 7.72
N LYS A 352 11.03 -16.70 8.40
CA LYS A 352 11.78 -17.92 8.09
C LYS A 352 11.42 -18.45 6.69
N ALA A 353 10.14 -18.54 6.36
CA ALA A 353 9.66 -18.98 5.05
C ALA A 353 10.15 -18.07 3.92
N GLN A 354 10.14 -16.74 4.11
CA GLN A 354 10.71 -15.78 3.17
C GLN A 354 12.20 -16.06 2.90
N LYS A 355 12.99 -16.25 3.95
CA LYS A 355 14.43 -16.59 3.82
C LYS A 355 14.68 -17.93 3.13
N GLU A 356 13.79 -18.89 3.30
CA GLU A 356 13.87 -20.19 2.61
C GLU A 356 13.60 -20.01 1.11
N LEU A 357 12.61 -19.19 0.72
CA LEU A 357 12.36 -18.85 -0.68
C LEU A 357 13.53 -18.09 -1.30
N GLU A 358 14.14 -17.13 -0.60
CA GLU A 358 15.31 -16.37 -1.08
C GLU A 358 16.53 -17.26 -1.34
N ARG A 359 16.65 -18.40 -0.66
CA ARG A 359 17.69 -19.40 -0.85
C ARG A 359 17.33 -20.48 -1.88
N SER A 360 16.10 -20.48 -2.36
CA SER A 360 15.62 -21.48 -3.30
C SER A 360 16.28 -21.29 -4.67
N THR A 361 16.28 -22.35 -5.46
CA THR A 361 16.80 -22.30 -6.84
C THR A 361 15.88 -21.57 -7.83
N ALA A 362 14.70 -21.14 -7.38
CA ALA A 362 13.72 -20.41 -8.19
C ALA A 362 13.82 -18.88 -8.04
N TYR A 363 14.66 -18.40 -7.12
CA TYR A 363 14.83 -16.97 -6.81
C TYR A 363 16.30 -16.54 -6.95
N THR A 364 16.51 -15.29 -7.34
CA THR A 364 17.80 -14.60 -7.24
C THR A 364 17.57 -13.10 -7.02
N ALA A 365 18.39 -12.49 -6.18
CA ALA A 365 18.41 -11.03 -6.02
C ALA A 365 19.13 -10.35 -7.19
N SER A 366 20.27 -10.91 -7.59
CA SER A 366 21.08 -10.47 -8.73
C SER A 366 21.54 -11.71 -9.52
N PRO A 367 21.19 -11.86 -10.80
CA PRO A 367 21.39 -13.10 -11.53
C PRO A 367 22.86 -13.36 -11.83
N SER A 368 23.37 -14.51 -11.42
CA SER A 368 24.67 -15.05 -11.79
C SER A 368 24.68 -15.63 -13.22
N ALA A 369 25.85 -15.97 -13.73
CA ALA A 369 25.97 -16.69 -15.02
C ALA A 369 25.24 -18.04 -14.97
N ASP A 370 25.34 -18.77 -13.84
CA ASP A 370 24.68 -20.05 -13.66
C ASP A 370 23.15 -19.91 -13.62
N ASP A 371 22.62 -18.81 -13.04
CA ASP A 371 21.19 -18.50 -13.05
C ASP A 371 20.69 -18.27 -14.48
N ILE A 372 21.43 -17.52 -15.27
CA ILE A 372 21.10 -17.26 -16.68
C ILE A 372 21.14 -18.57 -17.48
N ASP A 373 22.12 -19.44 -17.27
CA ASP A 373 22.22 -20.73 -17.99
C ASP A 373 21.08 -21.69 -17.57
N ARG A 374 20.70 -21.70 -16.29
CA ARG A 374 19.51 -22.43 -15.82
C ARG A 374 18.25 -21.90 -16.49
N ALA A 375 18.10 -20.57 -16.54
CA ALA A 375 16.98 -19.91 -17.19
C ALA A 375 16.88 -20.24 -18.68
N LYS A 376 17.99 -20.23 -19.44
CA LYS A 376 18.04 -20.65 -20.85
C LYS A 376 17.56 -22.08 -21.05
N LYS A 377 18.03 -23.02 -20.20
CA LYS A 377 17.56 -24.41 -20.23
C LYS A 377 16.07 -24.57 -19.99
N LEU A 378 15.47 -23.70 -19.15
CA LEU A 378 14.02 -23.68 -18.94
C LEU A 378 13.30 -23.18 -20.19
N VAL A 379 13.81 -22.16 -20.87
CA VAL A 379 13.27 -21.65 -22.15
C VAL A 379 13.35 -22.71 -23.23
N GLU A 380 14.50 -23.39 -23.38
CA GLU A 380 14.69 -24.49 -24.35
C GLU A 380 13.67 -25.62 -24.15
N ARG A 381 13.43 -26.02 -22.87
CA ARG A 381 12.46 -27.08 -22.54
C ARG A 381 11.00 -26.66 -22.72
N ALA A 382 10.68 -25.39 -22.55
CA ALA A 382 9.35 -24.87 -22.72
C ALA A 382 9.01 -24.54 -24.18
N GLY A 383 10.03 -24.20 -24.98
CA GLY A 383 9.92 -23.56 -26.28
C GLY A 383 9.71 -22.04 -26.14
N ALA A 384 10.50 -21.26 -26.84
CA ALA A 384 10.34 -19.81 -26.85
C ALA A 384 9.00 -19.41 -27.50
N PRO A 385 8.27 -18.44 -26.98
CA PRO A 385 7.06 -17.93 -27.63
C PRO A 385 7.33 -17.41 -29.04
N SER A 386 6.42 -17.68 -29.96
CA SER A 386 6.54 -17.23 -31.37
C SER A 386 6.38 -15.71 -31.52
N LYS A 387 5.67 -15.06 -30.56
CA LYS A 387 5.48 -13.61 -30.50
C LYS A 387 6.25 -13.02 -29.32
N PRO A 388 6.66 -11.74 -29.40
CA PRO A 388 7.22 -11.04 -28.24
C PRO A 388 6.25 -11.01 -27.07
N ILE A 389 6.77 -11.13 -25.84
CA ILE A 389 6.02 -10.92 -24.59
C ILE A 389 5.66 -9.43 -24.50
N VAL A 390 4.39 -9.11 -24.36
CA VAL A 390 3.90 -7.74 -24.23
C VAL A 390 3.78 -7.37 -22.77
N VAL A 391 4.56 -6.37 -22.33
CA VAL A 391 4.56 -5.86 -20.95
C VAL A 391 3.93 -4.49 -20.91
N SER A 392 3.01 -4.24 -19.97
CA SER A 392 2.42 -2.92 -19.77
C SER A 392 3.38 -1.98 -19.01
N SER A 393 3.20 -0.67 -19.21
CA SER A 393 3.85 0.39 -18.44
C SER A 393 2.92 1.60 -18.39
N ASP A 394 2.80 2.26 -17.23
CA ASP A 394 2.10 3.54 -17.08
C ASP A 394 3.03 4.75 -17.33
N GLY A 395 4.30 4.49 -17.66
CA GLY A 395 5.32 5.51 -17.91
C GLY A 395 5.93 6.13 -16.65
N SER A 396 5.52 5.72 -15.46
CA SER A 396 6.17 6.14 -14.21
C SER A 396 7.63 5.67 -14.16
N GLU A 397 8.44 6.32 -13.33
CA GLU A 397 9.87 5.99 -13.18
C GLU A 397 10.06 4.53 -12.76
N SER A 398 9.33 4.06 -11.75
CA SER A 398 9.40 2.68 -11.25
C SER A 398 9.00 1.67 -12.32
N GLN A 399 7.88 1.86 -13.00
CA GLN A 399 7.45 0.94 -14.06
C GLN A 399 8.36 0.98 -15.28
N THR A 400 8.95 2.14 -15.62
CA THR A 400 9.94 2.25 -16.70
C THR A 400 11.19 1.43 -16.37
N VAL A 401 11.70 1.52 -15.14
CA VAL A 401 12.86 0.70 -14.71
C VAL A 401 12.52 -0.78 -14.69
N ILE A 402 11.36 -1.16 -14.13
CA ILE A 402 10.90 -2.56 -14.10
C ILE A 402 10.80 -3.13 -15.53
N THR A 403 10.15 -2.43 -16.45
CA THR A 403 9.94 -2.94 -17.82
C THR A 403 11.24 -3.01 -18.61
N ASN A 404 12.21 -2.11 -18.38
CA ASN A 404 13.55 -2.21 -18.94
C ASN A 404 14.32 -3.39 -18.34
N ALA A 405 14.19 -3.67 -17.06
CA ALA A 405 14.78 -4.86 -16.42
C ALA A 405 14.17 -6.15 -17.00
N VAL A 406 12.85 -6.21 -17.19
CA VAL A 406 12.18 -7.34 -17.87
C VAL A 406 12.72 -7.55 -19.28
N ARG A 407 12.88 -6.47 -20.06
CA ARG A 407 13.44 -6.55 -21.41
C ARG A 407 14.88 -7.09 -21.40
N GLY A 408 15.72 -6.56 -20.50
CA GLY A 408 17.11 -7.01 -20.36
C GLY A 408 17.22 -8.46 -19.89
N ALA A 409 16.39 -8.89 -18.94
CA ALA A 409 16.31 -10.27 -18.47
C ALA A 409 15.89 -11.22 -19.60
N ALA A 410 14.81 -10.88 -20.29
CA ALA A 410 14.31 -11.66 -21.43
C ALA A 410 15.37 -11.82 -22.54
N GLN A 411 16.07 -10.75 -22.89
CA GLN A 411 17.12 -10.78 -23.90
C GLN A 411 18.27 -11.75 -23.54
N LYS A 412 18.70 -11.76 -22.26
CA LYS A 412 19.74 -12.66 -21.76
C LYS A 412 19.41 -14.15 -21.93
N ILE A 413 18.13 -14.49 -21.94
CA ILE A 413 17.62 -15.87 -22.01
C ILE A 413 16.94 -16.21 -23.34
N GLY A 414 17.12 -15.36 -24.37
CA GLY A 414 16.63 -15.62 -25.73
C GLY A 414 15.14 -15.32 -25.95
N LEU A 415 14.49 -14.60 -25.04
CA LEU A 415 13.10 -14.16 -25.19
C LEU A 415 13.02 -12.73 -25.74
N LYS A 416 11.92 -12.41 -26.41
CA LYS A 416 11.64 -11.06 -26.96
C LYS A 416 10.57 -10.39 -26.15
N VAL A 417 10.74 -9.10 -25.85
CA VAL A 417 9.80 -8.27 -25.09
C VAL A 417 9.46 -7.00 -25.85
N THR A 418 8.17 -6.65 -25.87
CA THR A 418 7.66 -5.36 -26.32
C THR A 418 6.99 -4.68 -25.13
N VAL A 419 7.36 -3.43 -24.84
CA VAL A 419 6.68 -2.61 -23.81
C VAL A 419 5.60 -1.80 -24.51
N LYS A 420 4.37 -1.85 -23.96
CA LYS A 420 3.23 -1.09 -24.41
C LYS A 420 2.81 -0.13 -23.30
N THR A 421 3.01 1.16 -23.54
CA THR A 421 2.62 2.20 -22.58
C THR A 421 1.11 2.46 -22.63
N ILE A 422 0.51 2.58 -21.46
CA ILE A 422 -0.88 3.02 -21.24
C ILE A 422 -0.87 4.38 -20.54
N ALA A 423 -1.98 5.10 -20.60
CA ALA A 423 -2.15 6.28 -19.77
C ALA A 423 -2.19 5.88 -18.29
N SER A 424 -1.53 6.63 -17.40
CA SER A 424 -1.50 6.35 -15.96
C SER A 424 -2.91 6.27 -15.35
N SER A 425 -3.84 7.12 -15.82
CA SER A 425 -5.25 7.10 -15.40
C SER A 425 -5.99 5.80 -15.76
N ARG A 426 -5.43 4.96 -16.62
CA ARG A 426 -6.01 3.65 -17.00
C ARG A 426 -5.40 2.47 -16.26
N TYR A 427 -4.41 2.71 -15.41
CA TYR A 427 -3.75 1.62 -14.68
C TYR A 427 -4.74 0.88 -13.77
N ASP A 428 -5.63 1.62 -13.09
CA ASP A 428 -6.62 1.05 -12.18
C ASP A 428 -7.67 0.17 -12.90
N GLU A 429 -7.84 0.36 -14.23
CA GLU A 429 -8.72 -0.51 -15.03
C GLU A 429 -8.27 -1.98 -15.00
N PHE A 430 -6.97 -2.27 -14.80
CA PHE A 430 -6.48 -3.65 -14.69
C PHE A 430 -7.07 -4.39 -13.49
N PHE A 431 -7.45 -3.70 -12.44
CA PHE A 431 -8.02 -4.30 -11.22
C PHE A 431 -9.54 -4.50 -11.34
N SER A 432 -10.23 -3.60 -12.02
CA SER A 432 -11.71 -3.59 -12.09
C SER A 432 -12.28 -4.23 -13.37
N ASP A 433 -11.56 -4.15 -14.51
CA ASP A 433 -12.02 -4.66 -15.80
C ASP A 433 -11.08 -5.75 -16.37
N PRO A 434 -11.47 -7.02 -16.35
CA PRO A 434 -10.69 -8.10 -16.98
C PRO A 434 -10.38 -7.84 -18.46
N GLY A 435 -11.25 -7.12 -19.19
CA GLY A 435 -11.06 -6.79 -20.60
C GLY A 435 -9.86 -5.86 -20.85
N SER A 436 -9.53 -5.01 -19.90
CA SER A 436 -8.40 -4.08 -19.98
C SER A 436 -7.04 -4.78 -20.08
N ARG A 437 -6.94 -6.02 -19.57
CA ARG A 437 -5.72 -6.86 -19.58
C ARG A 437 -5.45 -7.51 -20.94
N ASN A 438 -6.42 -7.48 -21.87
CA ASN A 438 -6.28 -8.11 -23.19
C ASN A 438 -5.16 -7.45 -23.99
N GLY A 439 -4.28 -8.30 -24.55
CA GLY A 439 -3.12 -7.85 -25.34
C GLY A 439 -1.90 -7.48 -24.52
N PHE A 440 -1.91 -7.80 -23.22
CA PHE A 440 -0.74 -7.82 -22.34
C PHE A 440 -0.47 -9.26 -21.88
N ASP A 441 0.79 -9.63 -21.76
CA ASP A 441 1.25 -10.93 -21.23
C ASP A 441 1.75 -10.79 -19.80
N LEU A 442 2.15 -9.57 -19.40
CA LEU A 442 2.79 -9.30 -18.12
C LEU A 442 2.48 -7.86 -17.67
N ILE A 443 2.02 -7.71 -16.44
CA ILE A 443 1.65 -6.42 -15.87
C ILE A 443 2.46 -6.20 -14.58
N PRO A 444 3.29 -5.14 -14.47
CA PRO A 444 3.88 -4.74 -13.21
C PRO A 444 2.79 -4.25 -12.25
N VAL A 445 2.78 -4.75 -11.02
CA VAL A 445 1.78 -4.43 -10.01
C VAL A 445 2.42 -4.19 -8.65
N ASP A 446 1.88 -3.24 -7.90
CA ASP A 446 2.19 -2.93 -6.51
C ASP A 446 1.01 -3.31 -5.62
N TRP A 447 0.71 -4.61 -5.57
CA TRP A 447 -0.47 -5.10 -4.89
C TRP A 447 -0.45 -4.75 -3.41
N TYR A 448 -1.52 -4.14 -2.96
CA TYR A 448 -1.78 -3.75 -1.59
C TYR A 448 -2.84 -4.67 -0.96
N ILE A 449 -2.64 -5.03 0.31
CA ILE A 449 -3.68 -5.69 1.11
C ILE A 449 -3.97 -4.86 2.37
N SER A 450 -5.24 -4.69 2.67
CA SER A 450 -5.75 -3.91 3.82
C SER A 450 -5.56 -4.64 5.15
N LYS A 451 -5.49 -5.97 5.12
CA LYS A 451 -5.39 -6.83 6.29
C LYS A 451 -3.94 -7.23 6.56
N ALA A 452 -3.53 -7.17 7.83
CA ALA A 452 -2.21 -7.67 8.25
C ALA A 452 -2.22 -9.21 8.35
N ASP A 453 -2.59 -9.87 7.24
CA ASP A 453 -2.61 -11.32 7.07
C ASP A 453 -2.34 -11.69 5.61
N PRO A 454 -1.28 -12.47 5.31
CA PRO A 454 -0.95 -12.82 3.92
C PRO A 454 -2.03 -13.68 3.22
N ALA A 455 -2.91 -14.35 3.98
CA ALA A 455 -4.02 -15.10 3.40
C ALA A 455 -4.96 -14.20 2.55
N GLY A 456 -5.02 -12.90 2.86
CA GLY A 456 -5.76 -11.92 2.06
C GLY A 456 -5.12 -11.57 0.71
N PHE A 457 -3.91 -12.05 0.43
CA PHE A 457 -3.29 -11.93 -0.89
C PHE A 457 -3.43 -13.23 -1.70
N TYR A 458 -3.21 -14.38 -1.05
CA TYR A 458 -3.08 -15.66 -1.77
C TYR A 458 -4.39 -16.16 -2.38
N ASP A 459 -5.54 -15.56 -2.05
CA ASP A 459 -6.80 -15.77 -2.77
C ASP A 459 -6.75 -15.35 -4.25
N ASN A 460 -5.85 -14.42 -4.62
CA ASN A 460 -5.59 -14.04 -6.01
C ASN A 460 -5.06 -15.21 -6.89
N GLY A 461 -4.68 -16.33 -6.30
CA GLY A 461 -4.29 -17.55 -7.02
C GLY A 461 -5.40 -18.62 -7.07
N ILE A 462 -6.52 -18.46 -6.33
CA ILE A 462 -7.61 -19.43 -6.32
C ILE A 462 -8.25 -19.56 -7.69
N SER A 463 -8.55 -20.79 -8.09
CA SER A 463 -9.21 -21.08 -9.36
C SER A 463 -10.54 -20.32 -9.48
N GLY A 464 -10.67 -19.51 -10.53
CA GLY A 464 -11.90 -18.75 -10.82
C GLY A 464 -12.02 -17.41 -10.05
N ASN A 465 -11.09 -17.06 -9.17
CA ASN A 465 -11.08 -15.74 -8.55
C ASN A 465 -10.87 -14.64 -9.61
N ALA A 466 -11.58 -13.52 -9.50
CA ALA A 466 -11.50 -12.39 -10.44
C ALA A 466 -10.08 -11.77 -10.54
N ASN A 467 -9.32 -11.85 -9.45
CA ASN A 467 -7.94 -11.36 -9.35
C ASN A 467 -6.89 -12.41 -9.76
N ASN A 468 -7.30 -13.62 -10.12
CA ASN A 468 -6.44 -14.63 -10.70
C ASN A 468 -6.20 -14.33 -12.20
N TRP A 469 -5.40 -13.33 -12.47
CA TRP A 469 -5.18 -12.83 -13.83
C TRP A 469 -4.50 -13.83 -14.75
N LEU A 470 -3.66 -14.71 -14.22
CA LEU A 470 -3.05 -15.81 -14.97
C LEU A 470 -4.06 -16.89 -15.36
N GLY A 471 -5.16 -17.03 -14.63
CA GLY A 471 -6.06 -18.19 -14.74
C GLY A 471 -5.40 -19.46 -14.18
N TYR A 472 -4.55 -19.33 -13.16
CA TYR A 472 -3.94 -20.44 -12.45
C TYR A 472 -5.03 -21.35 -11.87
N SER A 473 -4.82 -22.66 -11.92
CA SER A 473 -5.79 -23.64 -11.42
C SER A 473 -5.04 -24.84 -10.85
N ASP A 474 -5.12 -24.98 -9.52
CA ASP A 474 -4.55 -26.09 -8.78
C ASP A 474 -5.41 -26.39 -7.54
N LYS A 475 -6.04 -27.57 -7.52
CA LYS A 475 -6.93 -27.97 -6.41
C LYS A 475 -6.23 -28.04 -5.06
N GLY A 476 -4.94 -28.39 -5.03
CA GLY A 476 -4.16 -28.44 -3.78
C GLY A 476 -3.93 -27.04 -3.23
N TYR A 477 -3.61 -26.07 -4.10
CA TYR A 477 -3.49 -24.67 -3.75
C TYR A 477 -4.83 -24.11 -3.25
N ASP A 478 -5.91 -24.33 -4.01
CA ASP A 478 -7.25 -23.85 -3.63
C ASP A 478 -7.66 -24.37 -2.25
N ALA A 479 -7.37 -25.65 -1.96
CA ALA A 479 -7.65 -26.24 -0.66
C ALA A 479 -6.83 -25.62 0.48
N LEU A 480 -5.54 -25.33 0.25
CA LEU A 480 -4.66 -24.70 1.25
C LEU A 480 -5.16 -23.29 1.59
N VAL A 481 -5.41 -22.44 0.57
CA VAL A 481 -5.87 -21.06 0.79
C VAL A 481 -7.26 -21.05 1.41
N GLY A 482 -8.21 -21.84 0.88
CA GLY A 482 -9.55 -21.90 1.43
C GLY A 482 -9.59 -22.39 2.89
N LYS A 483 -8.72 -23.36 3.26
CA LYS A 483 -8.57 -23.79 4.64
C LYS A 483 -7.91 -22.70 5.50
N ALA A 484 -6.90 -22.01 4.99
CA ALA A 484 -6.24 -20.90 5.71
C ALA A 484 -7.23 -19.80 6.07
N GLN A 485 -8.07 -19.36 5.13
CA GLN A 485 -9.10 -18.33 5.35
C GLN A 485 -10.14 -18.72 6.39
N GLN A 486 -10.35 -20.04 6.62
CA GLN A 486 -11.31 -20.57 7.56
C GLN A 486 -10.67 -20.96 8.91
N THR A 487 -9.35 -20.96 9.05
CA THR A 487 -8.63 -21.40 10.25
C THR A 487 -8.43 -20.23 11.20
N ILE A 488 -9.12 -20.23 12.34
CA ILE A 488 -9.07 -19.15 13.34
C ILE A 488 -7.74 -19.17 14.11
N ASP A 489 -7.19 -20.37 14.40
CA ASP A 489 -5.89 -20.49 15.08
C ASP A 489 -4.76 -19.91 14.23
N ASP A 490 -4.08 -18.91 14.75
CA ASP A 490 -3.03 -18.15 14.06
C ASP A 490 -1.85 -19.04 13.64
N ARG A 491 -1.44 -20.00 14.49
CA ARG A 491 -0.30 -20.88 14.21
C ARG A 491 -0.62 -21.90 13.12
N GLU A 492 -1.81 -22.49 13.16
CA GLU A 492 -2.25 -23.43 12.13
C GLU A 492 -2.48 -22.68 10.81
N ARG A 493 -3.08 -21.49 10.85
CA ARG A 493 -3.28 -20.64 9.67
C ARG A 493 -1.95 -20.24 9.02
N ALA A 494 -0.94 -19.84 9.82
CA ALA A 494 0.39 -19.51 9.29
C ALA A 494 1.01 -20.65 8.50
N LYS A 495 0.90 -21.90 8.97
CA LYS A 495 1.42 -23.07 8.24
C LYS A 495 0.74 -23.24 6.89
N LEU A 496 -0.60 -23.16 6.86
CA LEU A 496 -1.36 -23.29 5.62
C LEU A 496 -1.03 -22.18 4.61
N VAL A 497 -0.87 -20.96 5.10
CA VAL A 497 -0.47 -19.80 4.26
C VAL A 497 0.94 -19.99 3.73
N ILE A 498 1.90 -20.46 4.53
CA ILE A 498 3.28 -20.71 4.11
C ILE A 498 3.33 -21.84 3.06
N ASP A 499 2.53 -22.89 3.22
CA ASP A 499 2.44 -23.96 2.23
C ASP A 499 1.84 -23.43 0.91
N ALA A 500 0.79 -22.60 0.96
CA ALA A 500 0.23 -21.93 -0.22
C ALA A 500 1.23 -20.98 -0.87
N GLN A 501 1.95 -20.17 -0.08
CA GLN A 501 3.02 -19.27 -0.53
C GLN A 501 4.12 -20.03 -1.29
N THR A 502 4.55 -21.16 -0.74
CA THR A 502 5.59 -22.00 -1.36
C THR A 502 5.12 -22.51 -2.72
N LYS A 503 3.90 -23.05 -2.78
CA LYS A 503 3.33 -23.54 -4.03
C LYS A 503 3.12 -22.43 -5.06
N PHE A 504 2.66 -21.25 -4.63
CA PHE A 504 2.51 -20.07 -5.48
C PHE A 504 3.85 -19.63 -6.08
N ALA A 505 4.93 -19.66 -5.29
CA ALA A 505 6.28 -19.33 -5.71
C ALA A 505 6.85 -20.40 -6.64
N ASP A 506 6.69 -21.69 -6.30
CA ASP A 506 7.17 -22.82 -7.12
C ASP A 506 6.54 -22.82 -8.50
N ASP A 507 5.27 -22.48 -8.62
CA ASP A 507 4.56 -22.39 -9.91
C ASP A 507 4.75 -21.02 -10.60
N ALA A 508 5.51 -20.13 -9.96
CA ALA A 508 5.75 -18.75 -10.42
C ALA A 508 4.46 -18.08 -10.88
N VAL A 509 3.41 -18.18 -10.04
CA VAL A 509 2.08 -17.63 -10.38
C VAL A 509 2.21 -16.12 -10.59
N TRP A 510 2.97 -15.45 -9.74
CA TRP A 510 3.51 -14.11 -9.97
C TRP A 510 5.06 -14.17 -9.90
N ILE A 511 5.71 -13.11 -10.38
CA ILE A 511 7.17 -12.93 -10.26
C ILE A 511 7.42 -11.76 -9.31
N PRO A 512 7.70 -12.03 -8.02
CA PRO A 512 8.03 -10.97 -7.06
C PRO A 512 9.35 -10.27 -7.43
N LEU A 513 9.40 -8.98 -7.18
CA LEU A 513 10.55 -8.13 -7.51
C LEU A 513 11.19 -7.52 -6.27
N VAL A 514 10.50 -6.57 -5.64
CA VAL A 514 11.03 -5.80 -4.53
C VAL A 514 9.94 -5.45 -3.52
N GLN A 515 10.30 -5.42 -2.25
CA GLN A 515 9.48 -4.86 -1.18
C GLN A 515 9.83 -3.37 -1.04
N VAL A 516 8.79 -2.54 -0.88
CA VAL A 516 8.93 -1.09 -0.71
C VAL A 516 8.41 -0.72 0.68
N PRO A 517 9.20 -0.05 1.53
CA PRO A 517 8.75 0.36 2.84
C PRO A 517 7.69 1.48 2.74
N SER A 518 6.85 1.58 3.76
CA SER A 518 6.14 2.82 4.05
C SER A 518 7.15 3.93 4.37
N VAL A 519 6.92 5.13 3.89
CA VAL A 519 7.84 6.24 4.13
C VAL A 519 7.11 7.40 4.77
N MET A 520 7.61 7.86 5.90
CA MET A 520 7.21 9.11 6.52
C MET A 520 8.36 10.11 6.48
N VAL A 521 8.09 11.34 6.04
CA VAL A 521 9.03 12.46 6.18
C VAL A 521 8.48 13.45 7.21
N LEU A 522 9.38 13.92 8.06
CA LEU A 522 8.99 14.78 9.18
C LEU A 522 10.10 15.82 9.45
N ARG A 523 9.71 17.05 9.71
CA ARG A 523 10.67 18.06 10.12
C ARG A 523 11.26 17.72 11.50
N ASP A 524 12.56 17.96 11.68
CA ASP A 524 13.35 17.53 12.84
C ASP A 524 12.80 17.95 14.21
N LYS A 525 12.04 19.05 14.27
CA LYS A 525 11.40 19.52 15.51
C LYS A 525 10.25 18.62 15.99
N TYR A 526 9.69 17.76 15.12
CA TYR A 526 8.57 16.89 15.43
C TYR A 526 8.98 15.42 15.55
N THR A 527 8.14 14.64 16.24
CA THR A 527 8.30 13.20 16.41
C THR A 527 6.95 12.58 16.86
N GLY A 528 6.89 11.28 17.06
CA GLY A 528 5.76 10.56 17.65
C GLY A 528 5.04 9.63 16.69
N PRO A 529 4.60 10.06 15.47
CA PRO A 529 3.83 9.21 14.58
C PRO A 529 4.56 7.92 14.20
N PRO A 530 3.83 6.80 14.01
CA PRO A 530 4.40 5.56 13.48
C PRO A 530 4.87 5.77 12.03
N ALA A 531 5.91 5.03 11.64
CA ALA A 531 6.46 5.08 10.29
C ALA A 531 5.88 3.99 9.37
N SER A 532 5.25 2.95 9.93
CA SER A 532 4.63 1.89 9.16
C SER A 532 3.35 2.37 8.45
N MET A 533 2.85 1.56 7.53
CA MET A 533 1.60 1.83 6.81
C MET A 533 0.36 1.91 7.72
N VAL A 534 0.49 1.57 8.96
CA VAL A 534 -0.58 1.70 9.98
C VAL A 534 -1.15 3.11 10.06
N SER A 535 -0.40 4.12 9.61
CA SER A 535 -0.84 5.52 9.54
C SER A 535 -2.16 5.74 8.81
N MET A 536 -2.61 4.79 8.01
CA MET A 536 -3.92 4.81 7.36
C MET A 536 -5.06 4.32 8.28
N TYR A 537 -4.74 3.71 9.43
CA TYR A 537 -5.70 3.05 10.32
C TYR A 537 -5.54 3.43 11.78
N TYR A 538 -4.35 3.89 12.17
CA TYR A 538 -3.96 4.27 13.53
C TYR A 538 -4.09 5.78 13.73
N PRO A 539 -4.55 6.27 14.89
CA PRO A 539 -4.71 7.70 15.17
C PRO A 539 -3.35 8.42 15.39
N TRP A 540 -2.52 8.43 14.37
CA TRP A 540 -1.13 8.86 14.39
C TRP A 540 -0.91 10.32 14.86
N ALA A 541 -1.90 11.20 14.64
CA ALA A 541 -1.82 12.59 15.09
C ALA A 541 -1.86 12.71 16.62
N ALA A 542 -2.41 11.70 17.32
CA ALA A 542 -2.41 11.67 18.77
C ALA A 542 -1.02 11.53 19.36
N ASP A 543 -0.11 10.86 18.66
CA ASP A 543 1.29 10.70 19.04
C ASP A 543 2.17 11.88 18.60
N LEU A 544 1.68 12.70 17.64
CA LEU A 544 2.44 13.79 17.05
C LEU A 544 2.65 14.95 18.03
N GLY A 545 3.90 15.34 18.19
CA GLY A 545 4.27 16.50 18.97
C GLY A 545 5.72 16.92 18.72
N THR A 546 6.22 17.87 19.52
CA THR A 546 7.61 18.31 19.43
C THR A 546 8.53 17.41 20.28
N LYS A 547 9.79 17.35 19.91
CA LYS A 547 10.85 16.85 20.78
C LYS A 547 11.01 17.81 21.96
N LYS A 548 11.48 17.35 23.13
CA LYS A 548 12.02 18.27 24.14
C LYS A 548 13.18 19.01 23.51
N GLY A 549 13.12 20.33 23.56
CA GLY A 549 14.25 21.19 23.26
C GLY A 549 15.38 21.00 24.27
#